data_c06b0e13f1efc6cb3f19bfdc1e071dc5
#
_entry.id   c06b0e13f1efc6cb3f19bfdc1e071dc5
#
_cell.length_a   1.000
_cell.length_b   1.000
_cell.length_c   1.000
_cell.angle_alpha   90.00
_cell.angle_beta   90.00
_cell.angle_gamma   90.00
#
_symmetry.space_group_name_H-M   'P 1'
#
loop_
_entity.id
_entity.type
_entity.pdbx_description
1 polymer ?
#
loop_
_entity_poly.entity_id
_entity_poly.type
_entity_poly.pdbx_seq_one_letter_code
_entity_poly.pdbx_strand_id
1 'polypeptide(L)'
;MYIPKQGDICYMDFAPTLGHEQTGLRPAVVISKDKFNKYSNMVIICPITTNTKKFPTHYELANTIKVKGSVLCEHVRSIDFKVRKLSFVEKIKEEELEEIIDIVNGIIEI
;
A
#
# COMPACT_ATOMS: atom_id res chain seq x y z
N MET A 1 -13.81 3.29 -15.14
CA MET A 1 -12.52 2.74 -14.68
C MET A 1 -12.22 3.20 -13.24
N TYR A 2 -11.81 2.28 -12.40
CA TYR A 2 -11.45 2.61 -11.02
C TYR A 2 -10.12 3.35 -10.96
N ILE A 3 -10.11 4.53 -10.40
CA ILE A 3 -8.91 5.29 -10.10
C ILE A 3 -8.68 5.21 -8.60
N PRO A 4 -7.60 4.56 -8.14
CA PRO A 4 -7.37 4.42 -6.70
C PRO A 4 -7.21 5.76 -6.01
N LYS A 5 -7.71 5.84 -4.78
CA LYS A 5 -7.64 7.04 -3.96
C LYS A 5 -6.77 6.80 -2.74
N GLN A 6 -6.19 7.86 -2.23
CA GLN A 6 -5.36 7.79 -1.03
C GLN A 6 -6.12 7.14 0.13
N GLY A 7 -5.52 6.13 0.73
CA GLY A 7 -6.15 5.38 1.81
C GLY A 7 -6.92 4.16 1.36
N ASP A 8 -7.07 3.94 0.07
CA ASP A 8 -7.70 2.73 -0.43
C ASP A 8 -6.81 1.52 -0.18
N ILE A 9 -7.41 0.42 0.28
CA ILE A 9 -6.77 -0.89 0.28
C ILE A 9 -7.29 -1.63 -0.93
N CYS A 10 -6.38 -2.12 -1.76
CA CYS A 10 -6.69 -2.80 -3.02
C CYS A 10 -5.94 -4.10 -3.10
N TYR A 11 -6.52 -5.10 -3.76
CA TYR A 11 -5.75 -6.25 -4.21
C TYR A 11 -5.08 -5.90 -5.53
N MET A 12 -3.85 -6.38 -5.70
CA MET A 12 -3.10 -6.20 -6.93
C MET A 12 -2.15 -7.37 -7.14
N ASP A 13 -1.72 -7.55 -8.38
CA ASP A 13 -0.74 -8.56 -8.72
C ASP A 13 0.66 -7.97 -8.58
N PHE A 14 1.46 -8.56 -7.70
CA PHE A 14 2.83 -8.11 -7.44
C PHE A 14 3.87 -8.79 -8.34
N ALA A 15 3.45 -9.78 -9.12
CA ALA A 15 4.36 -10.46 -10.04
C ALA A 15 4.64 -9.61 -11.27
N PRO A 16 5.83 -9.70 -11.90
CA PRO A 16 6.99 -10.42 -11.39
C PRO A 16 7.74 -9.59 -10.35
N THR A 17 8.31 -10.27 -9.38
CA THR A 17 9.14 -9.63 -8.36
C THR A 17 10.47 -10.37 -8.23
N LEU A 18 11.46 -9.69 -7.63
CA LEU A 18 12.80 -10.24 -7.45
C LEU A 18 13.21 -10.16 -5.98
N GLY A 19 13.97 -11.14 -5.54
CA GLY A 19 14.54 -11.15 -4.20
C GLY A 19 13.47 -11.23 -3.12
N HIS A 20 13.56 -10.32 -2.15
CA HIS A 20 12.68 -10.32 -0.97
C HIS A 20 11.37 -9.56 -1.18
N GLU A 21 11.10 -9.07 -2.38
CA GLU A 21 9.86 -8.36 -2.65
C GLU A 21 8.66 -9.30 -2.62
N GLN A 22 7.48 -8.75 -2.33
CA GLN A 22 6.23 -9.50 -2.35
C GLN A 22 5.89 -9.94 -3.77
N THR A 23 5.30 -11.12 -3.90
CA THR A 23 4.86 -11.65 -5.20
C THR A 23 3.45 -12.23 -5.09
N GLY A 24 2.76 -12.36 -6.23
CA GLY A 24 1.40 -12.87 -6.30
C GLY A 24 0.34 -11.84 -6.01
N LEU A 25 -0.91 -12.29 -5.93
CA LEU A 25 -2.05 -11.41 -5.65
C LEU A 25 -2.09 -11.10 -4.16
N ARG A 26 -1.91 -9.83 -3.82
CA ARG A 26 -1.81 -9.39 -2.43
C ARG A 26 -2.49 -8.05 -2.23
N PRO A 27 -2.92 -7.74 -0.98
CA PRO A 27 -3.45 -6.42 -0.70
C PRO A 27 -2.32 -5.39 -0.54
N ALA A 28 -2.66 -4.16 -0.85
CA ALA A 28 -1.76 -3.02 -0.68
C ALA A 28 -2.57 -1.80 -0.31
N VAL A 29 -1.95 -0.85 0.38
CA VAL A 29 -2.59 0.41 0.69
C VAL A 29 -2.02 1.50 -0.22
N VAL A 30 -2.92 2.31 -0.78
CA VAL A 30 -2.55 3.45 -1.63
C VAL A 30 -2.22 4.62 -0.72
N ILE A 31 -1.01 5.15 -0.82
CA ILE A 31 -0.57 6.26 0.02
C ILE A 31 -0.41 7.57 -0.75
N SER A 32 -0.43 7.53 -2.07
CA SER A 32 -0.30 8.74 -2.89
C SER A 32 -1.63 9.49 -3.00
N LYS A 33 -1.54 10.80 -3.13
CA LYS A 33 -2.70 11.68 -3.19
C LYS A 33 -3.53 11.44 -4.44
N ASP A 34 -4.84 11.68 -4.32
CA ASP A 34 -5.79 11.51 -5.42
C ASP A 34 -5.39 12.30 -6.65
N LYS A 35 -4.91 13.51 -6.47
CA LYS A 35 -4.48 14.38 -7.57
C LYS A 35 -3.32 13.75 -8.34
N PHE A 36 -2.32 13.25 -7.62
CA PHE A 36 -1.18 12.55 -8.25
C PHE A 36 -1.66 11.34 -9.03
N ASN A 37 -2.51 10.52 -8.42
CA ASN A 37 -3.02 9.29 -9.02
C ASN A 37 -3.75 9.57 -10.33
N LYS A 38 -4.57 10.61 -10.32
CA LYS A 38 -5.36 10.98 -11.48
C LYS A 38 -4.49 11.46 -12.65
N TYR A 39 -3.49 12.29 -12.36
CA TYR A 39 -2.67 12.89 -13.42
C TYR A 39 -1.59 11.95 -13.94
N SER A 40 -1.00 11.15 -13.07
CA SER A 40 0.14 10.31 -13.45
C SER A 40 -0.24 8.96 -14.02
N ASN A 41 -1.47 8.50 -13.80
CA ASN A 41 -1.88 7.11 -14.04
C ASN A 41 -1.06 6.11 -13.24
N MET A 42 -0.40 6.60 -12.20
CA MET A 42 0.40 5.80 -11.27
C MET A 42 -0.16 5.95 -9.88
N VAL A 43 0.14 5.01 -9.01
CA VAL A 43 -0.11 5.14 -7.57
C VAL A 43 1.13 4.69 -6.82
N ILE A 44 1.33 5.26 -5.63
CA ILE A 44 2.38 4.81 -4.72
C ILE A 44 1.69 3.97 -3.66
N ILE A 45 2.17 2.75 -3.47
CA ILE A 45 1.55 1.79 -2.57
C ILE A 45 2.57 1.20 -1.60
N CYS A 46 2.05 0.63 -0.52
CA CYS A 46 2.80 -0.22 0.39
C CYS A 46 2.07 -1.56 0.48
N PRO A 47 2.76 -2.69 0.28
CA PRO A 47 2.14 -4.00 0.40
C PRO A 47 1.72 -4.30 1.83
N ILE A 48 0.72 -5.17 1.97
CA ILE A 48 0.24 -5.65 3.26
C ILE A 48 0.50 -7.15 3.33
N THR A 49 1.10 -7.60 4.42
CA THR A 49 1.40 -9.03 4.63
C THR A 49 0.65 -9.55 5.85
N THR A 50 0.26 -10.83 5.80
CA THR A 50 -0.31 -11.49 6.97
C THR A 50 0.77 -11.95 7.95
N ASN A 51 2.03 -11.88 7.57
CA ASN A 51 3.14 -12.19 8.46
C ASN A 51 3.27 -11.07 9.49
N THR A 52 3.00 -11.38 10.75
CA THR A 52 2.95 -10.40 11.83
C THR A 52 4.29 -10.16 12.52
N LYS A 53 5.39 -10.59 11.95
CA LYS A 53 6.71 -10.35 12.51
C LYS A 53 6.93 -8.83 12.65
N LYS A 54 7.18 -8.39 13.87
CA LYS A 54 7.36 -6.96 14.14
C LYS A 54 8.69 -6.46 13.62
N PHE A 55 8.66 -5.29 13.00
CA PHE A 55 9.82 -4.61 12.49
C PHE A 55 9.53 -3.11 12.52
N PRO A 56 10.54 -2.25 12.76
CA PRO A 56 10.27 -0.81 12.94
C PRO A 56 9.53 -0.12 11.79
N THR A 57 9.71 -0.60 10.55
CA THR A 57 9.05 -0.01 9.39
C THR A 57 7.74 -0.70 9.02
N HIS A 58 7.27 -1.64 9.83
CA HIS A 58 5.98 -2.29 9.62
C HIS A 58 4.91 -1.62 10.48
N TYR A 59 3.74 -1.41 9.90
CA TYR A 59 2.60 -0.88 10.63
C TYR A 59 1.51 -1.92 10.71
N GLU A 60 1.16 -2.36 11.92
CA GLU A 60 0.11 -3.35 12.11
C GLU A 60 -1.26 -2.68 12.02
N LEU A 61 -2.09 -3.13 11.05
CA LEU A 61 -3.43 -2.60 10.87
C LEU A 61 -4.32 -2.99 12.06
N ALA A 62 -5.01 -2.01 12.64
CA ALA A 62 -5.81 -2.21 13.84
C ALA A 62 -7.31 -2.07 13.60
N ASN A 63 -7.72 -1.22 12.66
CA ASN A 63 -9.11 -0.84 12.48
C ASN A 63 -9.72 -1.28 11.15
N THR A 64 -9.02 -2.11 10.38
CA THR A 64 -9.57 -2.64 9.14
C THR A 64 -10.53 -3.80 9.42
N ILE A 65 -11.46 -3.99 8.51
CA ILE A 65 -12.50 -5.03 8.65
C ILE A 65 -12.16 -6.26 7.83
N LYS A 66 -11.78 -6.06 6.57
CA LYS A 66 -11.59 -7.16 5.62
C LYS A 66 -10.15 -7.62 5.49
N VAL A 67 -9.21 -6.68 5.49
CA VAL A 67 -7.79 -6.98 5.31
C VAL A 67 -7.08 -6.84 6.65
N LYS A 68 -6.44 -7.91 7.09
CA LYS A 68 -5.66 -7.93 8.33
C LYS A 68 -4.18 -8.10 7.99
N GLY A 69 -3.32 -7.62 8.87
CA GLY A 69 -1.89 -7.80 8.71
C GLY A 69 -1.11 -6.52 8.93
N SER A 70 0.11 -6.51 8.42
CA SER A 70 1.04 -5.40 8.59
C SER A 70 1.39 -4.78 7.25
N VAL A 71 1.46 -3.46 7.23
CA VAL A 71 1.88 -2.68 6.07
C VAL A 71 3.40 -2.65 6.03
N LEU A 72 3.98 -3.07 4.92
CA LEU A 72 5.42 -3.08 4.72
C LEU A 72 5.85 -1.73 4.14
N CYS A 73 6.11 -0.77 5.01
CA CYS A 73 6.41 0.59 4.56
C CYS A 73 7.73 0.69 3.81
N GLU A 74 8.70 -0.19 4.11
CA GLU A 74 9.97 -0.22 3.39
C GLU A 74 9.84 -0.77 1.97
N HIS A 75 8.72 -1.41 1.65
CA HIS A 75 8.45 -1.90 0.29
C HIS A 75 7.64 -0.91 -0.54
N VAL A 76 7.64 0.36 -0.14
CA VAL A 76 6.94 1.41 -0.88
C VAL A 76 7.40 1.43 -2.33
N ARG A 77 6.42 1.49 -3.25
CA ARG A 77 6.74 1.49 -4.68
C ARG A 77 5.64 2.17 -5.48
N SER A 78 6.04 2.67 -6.64
CA SER A 78 5.13 3.25 -7.61
C SER A 78 4.74 2.17 -8.61
N ILE A 79 3.47 2.11 -8.95
CA ILE A 79 2.96 1.11 -9.91
C ILE A 79 1.99 1.76 -10.88
N ASP A 80 1.87 1.16 -12.06
CA ASP A 80 0.83 1.53 -13.04
C ASP A 80 -0.44 0.76 -12.68
N PHE A 81 -1.45 1.47 -12.17
CA PHE A 81 -2.64 0.80 -11.65
C PHE A 81 -3.52 0.19 -12.73
N LYS A 82 -3.36 0.60 -13.97
CA LYS A 82 -4.11 -0.01 -15.08
C LYS A 82 -3.53 -1.38 -15.42
N VAL A 83 -2.20 -1.47 -15.46
CA VAL A 83 -1.50 -2.72 -15.78
C VAL A 83 -1.70 -3.74 -14.68
N ARG A 84 -1.63 -3.30 -13.41
CA ARG A 84 -1.73 -4.19 -12.26
C ARG A 84 -3.16 -4.55 -11.88
N LYS A 85 -4.16 -3.95 -12.53
CA LYS A 85 -5.58 -4.26 -12.33
C LYS A 85 -6.00 -4.25 -10.87
N LEU A 86 -5.82 -3.11 -10.22
CA LEU A 86 -6.19 -2.94 -8.81
C LEU A 86 -7.69 -3.09 -8.63
N SER A 87 -8.09 -3.80 -7.58
CA SER A 87 -9.49 -3.90 -7.18
C SER A 87 -9.66 -3.43 -5.74
N PHE A 88 -10.59 -2.51 -5.54
CA PHE A 88 -10.86 -1.90 -4.24
C PHE A 88 -11.42 -2.92 -3.25
N VAL A 89 -10.95 -2.87 -2.01
CA VAL A 89 -11.43 -3.71 -0.91
C VAL A 89 -12.08 -2.87 0.18
N GLU A 90 -11.36 -1.93 0.76
CA GLU A 90 -11.85 -1.06 1.82
C GLU A 90 -10.94 0.14 1.98
N LYS A 91 -11.40 1.13 2.72
CA LYS A 91 -10.62 2.33 3.00
C LYS A 91 -10.11 2.28 4.43
N ILE A 92 -8.83 2.57 4.64
CA ILE A 92 -8.29 2.66 5.99
C ILE A 92 -8.72 3.98 6.64
N LYS A 93 -8.65 4.02 7.97
CA LYS A 93 -8.91 5.26 8.70
C LYS A 93 -7.76 6.24 8.53
N GLU A 94 -8.11 7.53 8.55
CA GLU A 94 -7.13 8.59 8.34
C GLU A 94 -5.98 8.52 9.33
N GLU A 95 -6.25 8.17 10.59
CA GLU A 95 -5.23 8.04 11.62
C GLU A 95 -4.20 6.98 11.26
N GLU A 96 -4.65 5.86 10.73
CA GLU A 96 -3.74 4.80 10.30
C GLU A 96 -2.95 5.22 9.06
N LEU A 97 -3.59 5.91 8.13
CA LEU A 97 -2.90 6.42 6.94
C LEU A 97 -1.77 7.38 7.33
N GLU A 98 -2.03 8.28 8.28
CA GLU A 98 -1.02 9.22 8.76
C GLU A 98 0.18 8.50 9.36
N GLU A 99 -0.07 7.45 10.16
CA GLU A 99 0.99 6.65 10.77
C GLU A 99 1.86 5.98 9.70
N ILE A 100 1.22 5.42 8.68
CA ILE A 100 1.92 4.74 7.58
C ILE A 100 2.79 5.74 6.81
N ILE A 101 2.22 6.90 6.48
CA ILE A 101 2.95 7.94 5.74
C ILE A 101 4.11 8.47 6.55
N ASP A 102 3.94 8.62 7.87
CA ASP A 102 5.02 9.06 8.76
C ASP A 102 6.19 8.07 8.73
N ILE A 103 5.89 6.78 8.73
CA ILE A 103 6.95 5.75 8.65
C ILE A 103 7.67 5.85 7.32
N VAL A 104 6.93 5.97 6.22
CA VAL A 104 7.54 6.09 4.88
C VAL A 104 8.41 7.34 4.80
N ASN A 105 7.91 8.46 5.30
CA ASN A 105 8.68 9.71 5.33
C ASN A 105 9.96 9.55 6.15
N GLY A 106 9.91 8.85 7.26
CA GLY A 106 11.08 8.58 8.09
C GLY A 106 12.14 7.74 7.38
N ILE A 107 11.74 6.89 6.46
CA ILE A 107 12.68 6.08 5.67
C ILE A 107 13.43 6.95 4.65
N ILE A 108 12.78 7.97 4.11
CA ILE A 108 13.30 8.77 2.99
C ILE A 108 13.97 10.06 3.47
N GLU A 109 13.59 10.54 4.63
CA GLU A 109 14.05 11.82 5.16
C GLU A 109 15.55 11.87 5.38
N ILE A 110 16.16 12.98 5.02
CA ILE A 110 17.61 13.22 5.20
C ILE A 110 17.87 14.11 6.40
#